data_07c8b1c1753a7054568e056cebaa0c24
#
_entry.id   07c8b1c1753a7054568e056cebaa0c24
#
_cell.length_a   1.000
_cell.length_b   1.000
_cell.length_c   1.000
_cell.angle_alpha   90.00
_cell.angle_beta   90.00
_cell.angle_gamma   90.00
#
_symmetry.space_group_name_H-M   'P 1'
#
loop_
_entity.id
_entity.type
_entity.pdbx_description
1 polymer ?
#
loop_
_entity_poly.entity_id
_entity_poly.type
_entity_poly.pdbx_seq_one_letter_code
_entity_poly.pdbx_strand_id
1 'polypeptide(L)'
;MMKKIRGLFLSFLLLLISISAFSQHKTMISGKVLSTEKTTVDFATVYLKGTNYGGTTNEEGIYHLQAPAGEYTLVVSAIGYKTVEKPVKLMRGERTKMNVVISPQATELDEVVVVSNGVTRLKRSAFNAVALDTKALQNSTQNLSEALAQAPGMKIRESGGVGSDMQLMMDGFTGKHIKIFIDGVPQEGVGSSFGLNNIPVNYAERIEVYKGVVPVGFGTDAIGGVINIITKKNRNKWFLDASYSYGSFNTHKSYVNFGQTFRSGLTYEINVFQNYSDNNYYVDTPVKDFTTGAINKKKIEHVKRFHDTYHNEAVIGKIGFVDKKWADRLMFGFTYSHMYKDIQTGVRQEVVFGGKYRKGYSIMPSLDYRKRDFFVRGLDVVLTANYNKNMTNNVDTSSYEYNWRGEMRPLRMPGEQSYQNTRSDNNNWNGTLTANYRIGKAHTFTFNHVINAFRRSNQSLLNEDSEANAIPKETRKNISGLSYRLMPTEHWNLSVFGKYYNQFIAGPVATSSAQDDYIRTTNSVSAMGYGAAGTYFILK
;
A
#
# COMPACT_ATOMS: atom_id res chain seq x y z
N MET A 1 -24.33 -17.46 -57.55
CA MET A 1 -24.39 -17.57 -56.09
C MET A 1 -23.85 -16.33 -55.38
N MET A 2 -22.76 -15.71 -55.79
CA MET A 2 -22.14 -14.50 -55.19
C MET A 2 -23.01 -13.22 -55.21
N LYS A 3 -23.89 -12.98 -56.20
CA LYS A 3 -24.76 -11.80 -56.21
C LYS A 3 -25.88 -11.83 -55.14
N LYS A 4 -26.39 -12.99 -54.75
CA LYS A 4 -27.40 -13.10 -53.69
C LYS A 4 -26.81 -12.89 -52.28
N ILE A 5 -25.53 -13.29 -52.05
CA ILE A 5 -24.83 -13.08 -50.77
C ILE A 5 -24.51 -11.60 -50.56
N ARG A 6 -24.13 -10.86 -51.59
CA ARG A 6 -23.90 -9.40 -51.50
C ARG A 6 -25.18 -8.63 -51.18
N GLY A 7 -26.34 -9.03 -51.71
CA GLY A 7 -27.62 -8.42 -51.36
C GLY A 7 -28.01 -8.64 -49.91
N LEU A 8 -27.78 -9.85 -49.38
CA LEU A 8 -28.07 -10.18 -47.98
C LEU A 8 -27.17 -9.44 -47.00
N PHE A 9 -25.89 -9.29 -47.37
CA PHE A 9 -24.91 -8.50 -46.57
C PHE A 9 -25.24 -7.03 -46.54
N LEU A 10 -25.67 -6.44 -47.66
CA LEU A 10 -26.06 -5.05 -47.74
C LEU A 10 -27.36 -4.77 -46.96
N SER A 11 -28.34 -5.72 -46.98
CA SER A 11 -29.57 -5.62 -46.21
C SER A 11 -29.31 -5.76 -44.70
N PHE A 12 -28.38 -6.62 -44.32
CA PHE A 12 -27.97 -6.76 -42.92
C PHE A 12 -27.20 -5.54 -42.41
N LEU A 13 -26.36 -4.90 -43.26
CA LEU A 13 -25.65 -3.68 -42.95
C LEU A 13 -26.61 -2.47 -42.81
N LEU A 14 -27.64 -2.38 -43.67
CA LEU A 14 -28.70 -1.38 -43.57
C LEU A 14 -29.60 -1.57 -42.35
N LEU A 15 -29.83 -2.83 -41.91
CA LEU A 15 -30.57 -3.14 -40.69
C LEU A 15 -29.77 -2.74 -39.43
N LEU A 16 -28.42 -2.88 -39.45
CA LEU A 16 -27.54 -2.43 -38.36
C LEU A 16 -27.45 -0.91 -38.24
N ILE A 17 -27.58 -0.18 -39.37
CA ILE A 17 -27.56 1.29 -39.37
C ILE A 17 -28.89 1.86 -38.87
N SER A 18 -30.02 1.17 -39.08
CA SER A 18 -31.33 1.61 -38.58
C SER A 18 -31.54 1.46 -37.06
N ILE A 19 -30.71 0.68 -36.37
CA ILE A 19 -30.77 0.53 -34.91
C ILE A 19 -30.10 1.73 -34.18
N SER A 20 -29.30 2.53 -34.87
CA SER A 20 -28.54 3.67 -34.28
C SER A 20 -29.33 4.97 -34.13
N ALA A 21 -30.60 5.04 -34.55
CA ALA A 21 -31.38 6.28 -34.61
C ALA A 21 -32.34 6.53 -33.44
N PHE A 22 -32.21 5.84 -32.31
CA PHE A 22 -32.83 6.29 -31.07
C PHE A 22 -31.95 7.36 -30.40
N SER A 23 -31.93 8.56 -30.97
CA SER A 23 -31.42 9.75 -30.28
C SER A 23 -32.29 9.97 -29.04
N GLN A 24 -31.82 9.48 -27.91
CA GLN A 24 -32.39 9.85 -26.62
C GLN A 24 -32.10 11.34 -26.42
N HIS A 25 -33.12 12.17 -26.51
CA HIS A 25 -33.03 13.58 -26.12
C HIS A 25 -32.73 13.64 -24.62
N LYS A 26 -31.45 13.81 -24.29
CA LYS A 26 -31.02 13.96 -22.90
C LYS A 26 -31.49 15.32 -22.38
N THR A 27 -32.14 15.29 -21.21
CA THR A 27 -32.55 16.48 -20.47
C THR A 27 -31.40 16.88 -19.56
N MET A 28 -31.22 18.17 -19.34
CA MET A 28 -30.16 18.69 -18.47
C MET A 28 -30.73 19.14 -17.13
N ILE A 29 -30.13 18.68 -16.04
CA ILE A 29 -30.32 19.25 -14.72
C ILE A 29 -29.01 19.91 -14.27
N SER A 30 -29.10 21.12 -13.75
CA SER A 30 -27.97 21.90 -13.24
C SER A 30 -28.36 22.61 -11.95
N GLY A 31 -27.37 22.96 -11.15
CA GLY A 31 -27.63 23.71 -9.92
C GLY A 31 -26.36 23.96 -9.15
N LYS A 32 -26.52 24.58 -8.00
CA LYS A 32 -25.45 24.92 -7.08
C LYS A 32 -25.66 24.18 -5.75
N VAL A 33 -24.58 23.59 -5.24
CA VAL A 33 -24.57 22.99 -3.92
C VAL A 33 -23.97 23.99 -2.93
N LEU A 34 -24.71 24.31 -1.90
CA LEU A 34 -24.34 25.27 -0.86
C LEU A 34 -24.38 24.58 0.51
N SER A 35 -23.57 25.05 1.43
CA SER A 35 -23.73 24.71 2.85
C SER A 35 -24.84 25.53 3.51
N THR A 36 -25.27 25.14 4.70
CA THR A 36 -26.17 25.96 5.53
C THR A 36 -25.59 27.34 5.88
N GLU A 37 -24.27 27.50 5.80
CA GLU A 37 -23.55 28.76 6.01
C GLU A 37 -23.41 29.58 4.72
N LYS A 38 -24.12 29.18 3.65
CA LYS A 38 -24.11 29.80 2.31
C LYS A 38 -22.74 29.75 1.58
N THR A 39 -21.80 28.95 2.06
CA THR A 39 -20.54 28.67 1.36
C THR A 39 -20.76 27.64 0.25
N THR A 40 -20.02 27.78 -0.85
CA THR A 40 -20.06 26.81 -1.95
C THR A 40 -19.41 25.49 -1.53
N VAL A 41 -19.99 24.37 -1.95
CA VAL A 41 -19.43 23.05 -1.70
C VAL A 41 -18.90 22.48 -3.02
N ASP A 42 -17.58 22.47 -3.13
CA ASP A 42 -16.84 21.91 -4.25
C ASP A 42 -16.72 20.39 -4.14
N PHE A 43 -16.56 19.73 -5.27
CA PHE A 43 -16.40 18.27 -5.38
C PHE A 43 -17.49 17.44 -4.67
N ALA A 44 -18.67 18.02 -4.44
CA ALA A 44 -19.81 17.26 -3.99
C ALA A 44 -20.27 16.29 -5.07
N THR A 45 -20.48 15.03 -4.71
CA THR A 45 -21.03 14.02 -5.61
C THR A 45 -22.53 14.23 -5.76
N VAL A 46 -23.00 14.40 -6.99
CA VAL A 46 -24.41 14.60 -7.35
C VAL A 46 -24.82 13.50 -8.32
N TYR A 47 -25.86 12.73 -8.00
CA TYR A 47 -26.31 11.64 -8.88
C TYR A 47 -27.81 11.35 -8.71
N LEU A 48 -28.37 10.69 -9.73
CA LEU A 48 -29.76 10.23 -9.71
C LEU A 48 -29.82 8.79 -9.17
N LYS A 49 -30.54 8.61 -8.06
CA LYS A 49 -30.60 7.35 -7.30
C LYS A 49 -31.05 6.18 -8.18
N GLY A 50 -30.31 5.08 -8.11
CA GLY A 50 -30.60 3.86 -8.89
C GLY A 50 -30.23 3.93 -10.37
N THR A 51 -29.51 4.99 -10.81
CA THR A 51 -29.06 5.17 -12.19
C THR A 51 -27.53 5.36 -12.27
N ASN A 52 -27.00 5.40 -13.49
CA ASN A 52 -25.59 5.74 -13.74
C ASN A 52 -25.38 7.23 -14.07
N TYR A 53 -26.40 8.07 -13.90
CA TYR A 53 -26.31 9.50 -14.17
C TYR A 53 -25.84 10.24 -12.92
N GLY A 54 -24.62 10.75 -12.97
CA GLY A 54 -23.98 11.46 -11.87
C GLY A 54 -22.77 12.27 -12.30
N GLY A 55 -22.30 13.11 -11.40
CA GLY A 55 -21.12 13.95 -11.57
C GLY A 55 -20.71 14.58 -10.25
N THR A 56 -19.76 15.50 -10.30
CA THR A 56 -19.29 16.27 -9.14
C THR A 56 -19.51 17.76 -9.38
N THR A 57 -19.64 18.54 -8.30
CA THR A 57 -19.58 20.00 -8.38
C THR A 57 -18.17 20.48 -8.72
N ASN A 58 -18.07 21.60 -9.45
CA ASN A 58 -16.81 22.31 -9.68
C ASN A 58 -16.42 23.18 -8.46
N GLU A 59 -15.36 23.96 -8.57
CA GLU A 59 -14.85 24.85 -7.52
C GLU A 59 -15.87 25.91 -7.06
N GLU A 60 -16.79 26.34 -7.95
CA GLU A 60 -17.88 27.25 -7.60
C GLU A 60 -19.12 26.52 -7.05
N GLY A 61 -19.03 25.19 -6.79
CA GLY A 61 -20.11 24.36 -6.29
C GLY A 61 -21.21 24.07 -7.32
N ILE A 62 -20.96 24.25 -8.63
CA ILE A 62 -21.93 24.05 -9.70
C ILE A 62 -21.85 22.63 -10.25
N TYR A 63 -23.00 21.99 -10.47
CA TYR A 63 -23.09 20.68 -11.11
C TYR A 63 -23.95 20.71 -12.38
N HIS A 64 -23.66 19.80 -13.30
CA HIS A 64 -24.42 19.55 -14.52
C HIS A 64 -24.57 18.05 -14.74
N LEU A 65 -25.82 17.57 -14.87
CA LEU A 65 -26.13 16.18 -15.17
C LEU A 65 -27.00 16.11 -16.42
N GLN A 66 -26.84 15.03 -17.18
CA GLN A 66 -27.69 14.72 -18.33
C GLN A 66 -28.34 13.35 -18.11
N ALA A 67 -29.67 13.30 -18.14
CA ALA A 67 -30.44 12.08 -17.99
C ALA A 67 -31.67 12.09 -18.92
N PRO A 68 -32.27 10.95 -19.24
CA PRO A 68 -33.58 10.90 -19.91
C PRO A 68 -34.67 11.60 -19.09
N ALA A 69 -35.76 12.00 -19.75
CA ALA A 69 -36.94 12.49 -19.05
C ALA A 69 -37.52 11.40 -18.13
N GLY A 70 -37.93 11.75 -16.93
CA GLY A 70 -38.42 10.80 -15.93
C GLY A 70 -38.48 11.42 -14.53
N GLU A 71 -38.98 10.64 -13.59
CA GLU A 71 -39.01 10.99 -12.18
C GLU A 71 -37.83 10.30 -11.47
N TYR A 72 -37.05 11.07 -10.75
CA TYR A 72 -35.83 10.63 -10.09
C TYR A 72 -35.72 11.18 -8.67
N THR A 73 -34.85 10.61 -7.89
CA THR A 73 -34.38 11.20 -6.64
C THR A 73 -32.94 11.68 -6.85
N LEU A 74 -32.73 12.99 -6.81
CA LEU A 74 -31.40 13.59 -6.83
C LEU A 74 -30.76 13.40 -5.47
N VAL A 75 -29.60 12.78 -5.44
CA VAL A 75 -28.79 12.58 -4.23
C VAL A 75 -27.56 13.47 -4.32
N VAL A 76 -27.36 14.27 -3.29
CA VAL A 76 -26.18 15.12 -3.13
C VAL A 76 -25.45 14.71 -1.88
N SER A 77 -24.20 14.32 -2.02
CA SER A 77 -23.32 13.94 -0.91
C SER A 77 -21.97 14.63 -1.05
N ALA A 78 -21.47 15.17 0.04
CA ALA A 78 -20.13 15.72 0.13
C ALA A 78 -19.49 15.29 1.45
N ILE A 79 -18.17 15.25 1.46
CA ILE A 79 -17.41 14.88 2.65
C ILE A 79 -17.62 15.96 3.72
N GLY A 80 -18.04 15.53 4.92
CA GLY A 80 -18.33 16.45 6.03
C GLY A 80 -19.74 17.02 6.02
N TYR A 81 -20.62 16.57 5.12
CA TYR A 81 -22.00 17.02 5.03
C TYR A 81 -22.98 15.85 5.09
N LYS A 82 -24.18 16.11 5.63
CA LYS A 82 -25.29 15.15 5.55
C LYS A 82 -25.73 14.98 4.10
N THR A 83 -25.84 13.73 3.65
CA THR A 83 -26.42 13.42 2.35
C THR A 83 -27.85 13.91 2.27
N VAL A 84 -28.19 14.61 1.20
CA VAL A 84 -29.53 15.14 0.94
C VAL A 84 -30.12 14.44 -0.27
N GLU A 85 -31.35 13.93 -0.14
CA GLU A 85 -32.13 13.34 -1.22
C GLU A 85 -33.30 14.26 -1.55
N LYS A 86 -33.50 14.62 -2.82
CA LYS A 86 -34.62 15.45 -3.28
C LYS A 86 -35.27 14.82 -4.51
N PRO A 87 -36.62 14.71 -4.54
CA PRO A 87 -37.31 14.29 -5.75
C PRO A 87 -37.14 15.34 -6.84
N VAL A 88 -36.95 14.90 -8.07
CA VAL A 88 -36.81 15.75 -9.27
C VAL A 88 -37.52 15.10 -10.43
N LYS A 89 -38.29 15.90 -11.17
CA LYS A 89 -38.94 15.49 -12.42
C LYS A 89 -38.25 16.18 -13.57
N LEU A 90 -37.71 15.40 -14.48
CA LEU A 90 -37.05 15.87 -15.71
C LEU A 90 -38.00 15.75 -16.88
N MET A 91 -38.38 16.88 -17.48
CA MET A 91 -39.27 16.92 -18.64
C MET A 91 -38.46 17.01 -19.95
N ARG A 92 -38.95 16.40 -21.00
CA ARG A 92 -38.26 16.31 -22.28
C ARG A 92 -37.97 17.69 -22.86
N GLY A 93 -36.68 17.99 -23.13
CA GLY A 93 -36.25 19.27 -23.73
C GLY A 93 -36.11 20.44 -22.73
N GLU A 94 -36.39 20.23 -21.45
CA GLU A 94 -36.31 21.26 -20.43
C GLU A 94 -34.95 21.22 -19.71
N ARG A 95 -34.46 22.41 -19.32
CA ARG A 95 -33.31 22.59 -18.43
C ARG A 95 -33.79 22.83 -17.02
N THR A 96 -33.75 21.79 -16.19
CA THR A 96 -34.16 21.89 -14.79
C THR A 96 -33.03 22.50 -13.96
N LYS A 97 -33.33 23.58 -13.20
CA LYS A 97 -32.36 24.17 -12.27
C LYS A 97 -32.75 23.83 -10.84
N MET A 98 -31.87 23.15 -10.08
CA MET A 98 -32.13 22.74 -8.72
C MET A 98 -30.89 23.01 -7.83
N ASN A 99 -31.00 24.00 -6.95
CA ASN A 99 -29.98 24.25 -5.92
C ASN A 99 -30.27 23.39 -4.71
N VAL A 100 -29.20 22.83 -4.13
CA VAL A 100 -29.28 21.96 -2.97
C VAL A 100 -28.44 22.54 -1.84
N VAL A 101 -29.08 22.67 -0.67
CA VAL A 101 -28.36 23.05 0.56
C VAL A 101 -28.13 21.79 1.38
N ILE A 102 -26.86 21.58 1.73
CA ILE A 102 -26.44 20.47 2.57
C ILE A 102 -25.92 21.01 3.90
N SER A 103 -26.30 20.37 5.01
CA SER A 103 -25.85 20.77 6.34
C SER A 103 -24.51 20.09 6.66
N PRO A 104 -23.56 20.82 7.28
CA PRO A 104 -22.38 20.17 7.82
C PRO A 104 -22.83 19.03 8.75
N GLN A 105 -22.31 17.86 8.49
CA GLN A 105 -22.38 16.76 9.44
C GLN A 105 -21.21 16.97 10.37
N ALA A 106 -21.45 17.25 11.65
CA ALA A 106 -20.40 17.20 12.66
C ALA A 106 -19.86 15.77 12.63
N THR A 107 -18.81 15.57 11.83
CA THR A 107 -18.15 14.27 11.72
C THR A 107 -17.25 14.21 12.93
N GLU A 108 -17.62 13.39 13.89
CA GLU A 108 -16.77 13.07 15.02
C GLU A 108 -15.43 12.60 14.47
N LEU A 109 -14.38 13.34 14.81
CA LEU A 109 -13.01 13.03 14.38
C LEU A 109 -12.51 11.85 15.19
N ASP A 110 -12.74 10.64 14.70
CA ASP A 110 -12.20 9.43 15.32
C ASP A 110 -10.69 9.35 15.06
N GLU A 111 -9.92 9.35 16.13
CA GLU A 111 -8.46 9.31 16.12
C GLU A 111 -7.91 8.04 15.47
N VAL A 112 -8.68 6.99 15.40
CA VAL A 112 -8.17 5.66 15.00
C VAL A 112 -9.17 4.83 14.24
N VAL A 113 -10.02 5.40 13.47
CA VAL A 113 -10.57 4.59 12.40
C VAL A 113 -9.73 4.81 11.17
N VAL A 114 -8.78 3.91 10.94
CA VAL A 114 -8.00 3.79 9.72
C VAL A 114 -8.94 3.44 8.54
N VAL A 115 -10.14 4.03 8.52
CA VAL A 115 -11.11 3.80 7.48
C VAL A 115 -11.82 5.09 7.11
N SER A 116 -11.49 5.50 5.94
CA SER A 116 -12.21 6.48 5.13
C SER A 116 -12.53 7.80 5.82
N ASN A 117 -11.89 8.79 5.42
CA ASN A 117 -12.39 10.04 4.90
C ASN A 117 -11.25 11.01 4.72
N GLY A 118 -10.67 10.94 3.55
CA GLY A 118 -10.06 12.06 2.87
C GLY A 118 -8.88 12.80 3.54
N VAL A 119 -8.07 13.33 2.68
CA VAL A 119 -6.96 14.26 2.94
C VAL A 119 -7.31 15.38 3.94
N THR A 120 -8.55 15.86 3.93
CA THR A 120 -9.03 16.95 4.81
C THR A 120 -9.04 16.54 6.29
N ARG A 121 -9.32 15.29 6.61
CA ARG A 121 -9.34 14.80 7.99
C ARG A 121 -7.94 14.68 8.58
N LEU A 122 -6.98 14.24 7.79
CA LEU A 122 -5.59 14.21 8.21
C LEU A 122 -5.05 15.60 8.51
N LYS A 123 -5.42 16.61 7.72
CA LYS A 123 -5.01 18.01 7.94
C LYS A 123 -5.54 18.58 9.27
N ARG A 124 -6.59 18.01 9.85
CA ARG A 124 -7.14 18.38 11.17
C ARG A 124 -6.67 17.47 12.30
N SER A 125 -5.73 16.56 12.02
CA SER A 125 -5.13 15.71 13.05
C SER A 125 -4.26 16.53 14.01
N ALA A 126 -4.22 16.14 15.28
CA ALA A 126 -3.27 16.68 16.26
C ALA A 126 -1.83 16.15 15.99
N PHE A 127 -1.67 15.26 15.05
CA PHE A 127 -0.40 14.65 14.68
C PHE A 127 0.15 15.27 13.38
N ASN A 128 1.49 15.30 13.26
CA ASN A 128 2.15 15.75 12.04
C ASN A 128 1.94 14.69 10.93
N ALA A 129 0.90 14.85 10.14
CA ALA A 129 0.51 13.88 9.12
C ALA A 129 0.32 14.55 7.75
N VAL A 130 0.76 13.85 6.71
CA VAL A 130 0.63 14.24 5.30
C VAL A 130 -0.13 13.13 4.56
N ALA A 131 -1.12 13.50 3.75
CA ALA A 131 -1.77 12.60 2.83
C ALA A 131 -1.37 12.93 1.39
N LEU A 132 -0.89 11.92 0.68
CA LEU A 132 -0.65 11.96 -0.76
C LEU A 132 -1.85 11.33 -1.47
N ASP A 133 -2.56 12.12 -2.26
CA ASP A 133 -3.58 11.60 -3.16
C ASP A 133 -2.89 10.94 -4.36
N THR A 134 -3.12 9.65 -4.56
CA THR A 134 -2.50 8.91 -5.67
C THR A 134 -3.26 9.05 -6.99
N LYS A 135 -4.42 9.71 -7.01
CA LYS A 135 -5.27 9.82 -8.21
C LYS A 135 -4.54 10.46 -9.39
N ALA A 136 -3.75 11.51 -9.14
CA ALA A 136 -2.96 12.17 -10.16
C ALA A 136 -1.81 11.29 -10.70
N LEU A 137 -1.39 10.28 -9.95
CA LEU A 137 -0.31 9.36 -10.30
C LEU A 137 -0.83 8.04 -10.89
N GLN A 138 -2.16 7.83 -10.84
CA GLN A 138 -2.78 6.66 -11.46
C GLN A 138 -2.58 6.69 -12.97
N ASN A 139 -2.47 5.51 -13.58
CA ASN A 139 -2.14 5.33 -14.99
C ASN A 139 -0.72 5.81 -15.37
N SER A 140 0.15 6.03 -14.38
CA SER A 140 1.59 6.16 -14.58
C SER A 140 2.30 4.83 -14.36
N THR A 141 3.57 4.75 -14.75
CA THR A 141 4.43 3.57 -14.54
C THR A 141 5.03 3.52 -13.14
N GLN A 142 4.65 4.47 -12.26
CA GLN A 142 5.21 4.64 -10.92
C GLN A 142 4.79 3.53 -9.97
N ASN A 143 5.67 3.23 -9.04
CA ASN A 143 5.39 2.37 -7.89
C ASN A 143 5.12 3.21 -6.62
N LEU A 144 4.77 2.55 -5.52
CA LEU A 144 4.48 3.25 -4.26
C LEU A 144 5.70 3.96 -3.67
N SER A 145 6.92 3.46 -3.90
CA SER A 145 8.14 4.11 -3.42
C SER A 145 8.36 5.45 -4.11
N GLU A 146 8.19 5.51 -5.44
CA GLU A 146 8.31 6.74 -6.22
C GLU A 146 7.25 7.78 -5.83
N ALA A 147 6.03 7.33 -5.57
CA ALA A 147 4.97 8.20 -5.04
C ALA A 147 5.32 8.76 -3.65
N LEU A 148 5.84 7.91 -2.75
CA LEU A 148 6.28 8.32 -1.41
C LEU A 148 7.43 9.34 -1.43
N ALA A 149 8.32 9.27 -2.41
CA ALA A 149 9.42 10.23 -2.55
C ALA A 149 8.92 11.68 -2.75
N GLN A 150 7.66 11.87 -3.16
CA GLN A 150 7.04 13.19 -3.31
C GLN A 150 6.55 13.78 -1.97
N ALA A 151 6.48 12.98 -0.90
CA ALA A 151 6.08 13.49 0.42
C ALA A 151 7.21 14.32 1.05
N PRO A 152 6.91 15.49 1.63
CA PRO A 152 7.91 16.29 2.33
C PRO A 152 8.62 15.47 3.42
N GLY A 153 9.96 15.57 3.51
CA GLY A 153 10.79 14.84 4.48
C GLY A 153 11.01 13.36 4.18
N MET A 154 10.44 12.85 3.09
CA MET A 154 10.70 11.48 2.59
C MET A 154 11.86 11.50 1.60
N LYS A 155 12.78 10.54 1.74
CA LYS A 155 13.83 10.26 0.75
C LYS A 155 13.86 8.78 0.48
N ILE A 156 13.96 8.43 -0.79
CA ILE A 156 14.11 7.06 -1.23
C ILE A 156 15.42 6.97 -2.00
N ARG A 157 16.24 6.01 -1.62
CA ARG A 157 17.47 5.67 -2.32
C ARG A 157 17.33 4.25 -2.84
N GLU A 158 17.44 4.11 -4.14
CA GLU A 158 17.53 2.82 -4.81
C GLU A 158 18.96 2.61 -5.33
N SER A 159 19.45 1.39 -5.26
CA SER A 159 20.84 1.07 -5.60
C SER A 159 21.07 0.76 -7.09
N GLY A 160 20.01 0.78 -7.90
CA GLY A 160 20.09 0.44 -9.33
C GLY A 160 18.74 0.49 -10.03
N GLY A 161 18.55 -0.41 -11.01
CA GLY A 161 17.32 -0.54 -11.79
C GLY A 161 16.16 -1.18 -11.04
N VAL A 162 15.18 -1.66 -11.79
CA VAL A 162 13.96 -2.29 -11.26
C VAL A 162 14.34 -3.44 -10.32
N GLY A 163 13.70 -3.49 -9.13
CA GLY A 163 13.97 -4.51 -8.11
C GLY A 163 15.28 -4.34 -7.34
N SER A 164 15.98 -3.21 -7.51
CA SER A 164 17.16 -2.89 -6.70
C SER A 164 16.81 -2.71 -5.23
N ASP A 165 17.81 -2.84 -4.36
CA ASP A 165 17.61 -2.65 -2.93
C ASP A 165 17.25 -1.19 -2.65
N MET A 166 16.13 -1.03 -1.95
CA MET A 166 15.53 0.27 -1.61
C MET A 166 15.78 0.61 -0.15
N GLN A 167 16.23 1.82 0.11
CA GLN A 167 16.32 2.40 1.44
C GLN A 167 15.36 3.56 1.57
N LEU A 168 14.40 3.42 2.46
CA LEU A 168 13.44 4.45 2.82
C LEU A 168 13.96 5.27 4.00
N MET A 169 13.88 6.59 3.88
CA MET A 169 14.27 7.53 4.92
C MET A 169 13.13 8.53 5.16
N MET A 170 12.79 8.80 6.42
CA MET A 170 11.79 9.76 6.87
C MET A 170 12.43 10.67 7.92
N ASP A 171 12.59 11.96 7.62
CA ASP A 171 13.19 12.95 8.51
C ASP A 171 14.51 12.47 9.19
N GLY A 172 15.35 11.72 8.46
CA GLY A 172 16.62 11.15 8.93
C GLY A 172 16.52 9.73 9.51
N PHE A 173 15.33 9.23 9.85
CA PHE A 173 15.12 7.86 10.31
C PHE A 173 15.06 6.88 9.15
N THR A 174 15.58 5.65 9.37
CA THR A 174 15.61 4.58 8.36
C THR A 174 15.24 3.22 8.96
N GLY A 175 14.95 2.25 8.09
CA GLY A 175 14.78 0.85 8.46
C GLY A 175 13.65 0.62 9.47
N LYS A 176 13.96 -0.02 10.60
CA LYS A 176 12.98 -0.44 11.62
C LYS A 176 12.27 0.71 12.33
N HIS A 177 12.80 1.92 12.24
CA HIS A 177 12.20 3.12 12.84
C HIS A 177 10.97 3.63 12.10
N ILE A 178 10.78 3.20 10.85
CA ILE A 178 9.62 3.52 10.03
C ILE A 178 8.78 2.25 9.88
N LYS A 179 7.49 2.35 10.17
CA LYS A 179 6.56 1.23 10.04
C LYS A 179 5.61 1.45 8.87
N ILE A 180 5.36 0.38 8.14
CA ILE A 180 4.48 0.37 6.97
C ILE A 180 3.23 -0.41 7.30
N PHE A 181 2.09 0.15 6.93
CA PHE A 181 0.77 -0.46 7.05
C PHE A 181 0.06 -0.43 5.71
N ILE A 182 -0.77 -1.42 5.45
CA ILE A 182 -1.73 -1.44 4.34
C ILE A 182 -3.12 -1.58 4.96
N ASP A 183 -3.99 -0.59 4.75
CA ASP A 183 -5.32 -0.51 5.38
C ASP A 183 -5.29 -0.66 6.92
N GLY A 184 -4.20 -0.22 7.57
CA GLY A 184 -4.00 -0.39 9.01
C GLY A 184 -3.48 -1.76 9.44
N VAL A 185 -3.21 -2.66 8.51
CA VAL A 185 -2.58 -3.96 8.79
C VAL A 185 -1.06 -3.79 8.71
N PRO A 186 -0.30 -4.08 9.78
CA PRO A 186 1.16 -3.92 9.78
C PRO A 186 1.82 -4.87 8.78
N GLN A 187 2.80 -4.36 8.03
CA GLN A 187 3.56 -5.09 7.03
C GLN A 187 4.93 -5.56 7.58
N GLU A 188 5.01 -5.85 8.85
CA GLU A 188 6.24 -6.39 9.45
C GLU A 188 6.51 -7.83 9.00
N GLY A 189 7.77 -8.13 8.70
CA GLY A 189 8.20 -9.47 8.26
C GLY A 189 7.84 -9.82 6.81
N VAL A 190 7.29 -8.88 6.04
CA VAL A 190 7.10 -9.05 4.61
C VAL A 190 8.46 -9.03 3.91
N GLY A 191 8.72 -9.98 3.03
CA GLY A 191 9.98 -10.09 2.31
C GLY A 191 10.12 -9.05 1.18
N SER A 192 11.32 -9.00 0.62
CA SER A 192 11.62 -8.13 -0.53
C SER A 192 10.74 -8.40 -1.76
N SER A 193 10.14 -9.58 -1.86
CA SER A 193 9.16 -9.91 -2.92
C SER A 193 7.89 -9.06 -2.88
N PHE A 194 7.56 -8.46 -1.73
CA PHE A 194 6.40 -7.56 -1.55
C PHE A 194 6.83 -6.17 -1.06
N GLY A 195 7.94 -5.65 -1.57
CA GLY A 195 8.46 -4.32 -1.24
C GLY A 195 7.65 -3.19 -1.90
N LEU A 196 7.70 -1.98 -1.33
CA LEU A 196 7.00 -0.79 -1.87
C LEU A 196 7.41 -0.43 -3.29
N ASN A 197 8.63 -0.75 -3.69
CA ASN A 197 9.15 -0.55 -5.05
C ASN A 197 8.63 -1.58 -6.06
N ASN A 198 7.90 -2.60 -5.60
CA ASN A 198 7.25 -3.59 -6.47
C ASN A 198 5.75 -3.31 -6.65
N ILE A 199 5.13 -2.60 -5.71
CA ILE A 199 3.67 -2.38 -5.69
C ILE A 199 3.34 -1.16 -6.56
N PRO A 200 2.51 -1.30 -7.61
CA PRO A 200 2.09 -0.18 -8.45
C PRO A 200 1.34 0.90 -7.65
N VAL A 201 1.50 2.16 -8.02
CA VAL A 201 0.78 3.27 -7.39
C VAL A 201 -0.74 3.13 -7.52
N ASN A 202 -1.21 2.46 -8.57
CA ASN A 202 -2.63 2.17 -8.81
C ASN A 202 -3.28 1.32 -7.71
N TYR A 203 -2.49 0.59 -6.91
CA TYR A 203 -2.98 -0.19 -5.78
C TYR A 203 -3.53 0.70 -4.65
N ALA A 204 -2.99 1.91 -4.49
CA ALA A 204 -3.38 2.84 -3.45
C ALA A 204 -4.46 3.84 -3.92
N GLU A 205 -5.37 4.20 -3.03
CA GLU A 205 -6.23 5.37 -3.16
C GLU A 205 -5.50 6.63 -2.66
N ARG A 206 -4.76 6.47 -1.56
CA ARG A 206 -3.91 7.49 -0.97
C ARG A 206 -2.84 6.88 -0.08
N ILE A 207 -1.81 7.63 0.23
CA ILE A 207 -0.76 7.25 1.17
C ILE A 207 -0.76 8.28 2.30
N GLU A 208 -0.87 7.79 3.53
CA GLU A 208 -0.85 8.59 4.74
C GLU A 208 0.51 8.45 5.40
N VAL A 209 1.19 9.56 5.64
CA VAL A 209 2.52 9.61 6.26
C VAL A 209 2.41 10.34 7.58
N TYR A 210 2.61 9.66 8.70
CA TYR A 210 2.64 10.19 10.05
C TYR A 210 4.10 10.29 10.51
N LYS A 211 4.55 11.48 10.88
CA LYS A 211 5.94 11.78 11.22
C LYS A 211 6.13 11.95 12.73
N GLY A 212 7.18 11.32 13.26
CA GLY A 212 7.49 11.38 14.67
C GLY A 212 6.43 10.72 15.55
N VAL A 213 5.66 11.50 16.29
CA VAL A 213 4.59 10.99 17.15
C VAL A 213 3.41 10.51 16.33
N VAL A 214 3.03 9.25 16.49
CA VAL A 214 1.95 8.61 15.74
C VAL A 214 0.75 8.29 16.66
N PRO A 215 -0.48 8.26 16.11
CA PRO A 215 -1.68 7.86 16.86
C PRO A 215 -1.50 6.50 17.57
N VAL A 216 -2.01 6.42 18.79
CA VAL A 216 -1.94 5.19 19.63
C VAL A 216 -2.50 3.98 18.89
N GLY A 217 -3.53 4.18 18.07
CA GLY A 217 -4.16 3.09 17.34
C GLY A 217 -3.33 2.37 16.29
N PHE A 218 -2.18 2.90 15.90
CA PHE A 218 -1.22 2.10 15.13
C PHE A 218 -0.44 1.12 16.02
N GLY A 219 -0.42 1.33 17.36
CA GLY A 219 0.19 0.40 18.31
C GLY A 219 1.62 0.04 17.94
N THR A 220 2.44 1.03 17.59
CA THR A 220 3.75 0.78 17.03
C THR A 220 4.87 1.32 17.91
N ASP A 221 6.06 0.72 17.78
CA ASP A 221 7.35 1.17 18.31
C ASP A 221 8.10 2.09 17.32
N ALA A 222 7.42 2.60 16.29
CA ALA A 222 8.03 3.53 15.32
C ALA A 222 8.47 4.83 16.02
N ILE A 223 9.73 5.20 15.82
CA ILE A 223 10.31 6.47 16.29
C ILE A 223 10.28 7.51 15.16
N GLY A 224 10.60 7.10 13.94
CA GLY A 224 10.60 7.95 12.75
C GLY A 224 9.19 8.27 12.24
N GLY A 225 8.28 7.31 12.33
CA GLY A 225 6.89 7.50 11.91
C GLY A 225 6.26 6.28 11.26
N VAL A 226 5.06 6.49 10.72
CA VAL A 226 4.23 5.46 10.10
C VAL A 226 3.83 5.88 8.70
N ILE A 227 3.89 4.94 7.77
CA ILE A 227 3.34 5.04 6.43
C ILE A 227 2.16 4.08 6.35
N ASN A 228 0.97 4.60 6.06
CA ASN A 228 -0.24 3.79 5.90
C ASN A 228 -0.77 3.93 4.48
N ILE A 229 -0.73 2.85 3.73
CA ILE A 229 -1.23 2.77 2.36
C ILE A 229 -2.70 2.41 2.44
N ILE A 230 -3.57 3.30 1.99
CA ILE A 230 -4.99 3.05 1.89
C ILE A 230 -5.30 2.53 0.50
N THR A 231 -5.80 1.30 0.42
CA THR A 231 -6.16 0.68 -0.86
C THR A 231 -7.46 1.25 -1.39
N LYS A 232 -7.64 1.18 -2.71
CA LYS A 232 -8.90 1.55 -3.34
C LYS A 232 -10.03 0.69 -2.77
N LYS A 233 -11.07 1.33 -2.24
CA LYS A 233 -12.27 0.65 -1.78
C LYS A 233 -13.32 0.68 -2.86
N ASN A 234 -13.73 -0.49 -3.29
CA ASN A 234 -14.85 -0.59 -4.21
C ASN A 234 -16.16 -0.20 -3.50
N ARG A 235 -16.83 0.83 -4.01
CA ARG A 235 -18.20 1.20 -3.61
C ARG A 235 -19.22 0.84 -4.68
N ASN A 236 -18.77 0.34 -5.82
CA ASN A 236 -19.59 -0.04 -6.98
C ASN A 236 -19.87 -1.55 -6.96
N LYS A 237 -20.88 -1.97 -7.72
CA LYS A 237 -21.23 -3.38 -7.86
C LYS A 237 -20.06 -4.23 -8.35
N TRP A 238 -19.26 -3.71 -9.28
CA TRP A 238 -18.00 -4.30 -9.75
C TRP A 238 -17.08 -3.22 -10.31
N PHE A 239 -15.80 -3.49 -10.36
CA PHE A 239 -14.80 -2.65 -11.03
C PHE A 239 -13.68 -3.51 -11.60
N LEU A 240 -13.06 -3.01 -12.65
CA LEU A 240 -11.84 -3.54 -13.25
C LEU A 240 -10.91 -2.37 -13.55
N ASP A 241 -9.67 -2.47 -13.07
CA ASP A 241 -8.59 -1.53 -13.37
C ASP A 241 -7.40 -2.36 -13.84
N ALA A 242 -6.92 -2.13 -15.06
CA ALA A 242 -5.82 -2.87 -15.64
C ALA A 242 -4.85 -1.91 -16.32
N SER A 243 -3.56 -2.15 -16.16
CA SER A 243 -2.50 -1.41 -16.83
C SER A 243 -1.35 -2.32 -17.24
N TYR A 244 -0.73 -1.98 -18.35
CA TYR A 244 0.50 -2.57 -18.82
C TYR A 244 1.43 -1.48 -19.31
N SER A 245 2.70 -1.60 -19.00
CA SER A 245 3.73 -0.71 -19.52
C SER A 245 4.95 -1.48 -19.98
N TYR A 246 5.55 -0.98 -21.05
CA TYR A 246 6.80 -1.46 -21.61
C TYR A 246 7.80 -0.30 -21.67
N GLY A 247 9.04 -0.54 -21.28
CA GLY A 247 10.06 0.49 -21.20
C GLY A 247 11.46 -0.02 -21.56
N SER A 248 12.46 0.85 -21.43
CA SER A 248 13.86 0.53 -21.67
C SER A 248 14.31 -0.70 -20.86
N PHE A 249 15.33 -1.39 -21.37
CA PHE A 249 15.92 -2.58 -20.75
C PHE A 249 14.93 -3.74 -20.61
N ASN A 250 14.03 -3.88 -21.61
CA ASN A 250 13.00 -4.91 -21.64
C ASN A 250 12.15 -4.89 -20.37
N THR A 251 11.81 -3.68 -19.89
CA THR A 251 11.04 -3.52 -18.66
C THR A 251 9.55 -3.68 -18.92
N HIS A 252 8.93 -4.64 -18.24
CA HIS A 252 7.49 -4.90 -18.29
C HIS A 252 6.88 -4.70 -16.90
N LYS A 253 5.81 -3.94 -16.81
CA LYS A 253 5.01 -3.83 -15.59
C LYS A 253 3.54 -4.06 -15.95
N SER A 254 2.90 -5.01 -15.29
CA SER A 254 1.49 -5.35 -15.45
C SER A 254 0.76 -5.19 -14.13
N TYR A 255 -0.46 -4.71 -14.20
CA TYR A 255 -1.34 -4.58 -13.04
C TYR A 255 -2.78 -4.86 -13.42
N VAL A 256 -3.46 -5.66 -12.62
CA VAL A 256 -4.90 -5.92 -12.73
C VAL A 256 -5.50 -5.86 -11.34
N ASN A 257 -6.54 -5.06 -11.18
CA ASN A 257 -7.34 -4.98 -9.97
C ASN A 257 -8.81 -5.20 -10.35
N PHE A 258 -9.42 -6.21 -9.78
CA PHE A 258 -10.81 -6.57 -10.00
C PHE A 258 -11.50 -6.78 -8.66
N GLY A 259 -12.73 -6.32 -8.56
CA GLY A 259 -13.53 -6.56 -7.37
C GLY A 259 -15.02 -6.39 -7.60
N GLN A 260 -15.80 -7.01 -6.73
CA GLN A 260 -17.25 -6.96 -6.75
C GLN A 260 -17.82 -7.00 -5.35
N THR A 261 -18.83 -6.18 -5.13
CA THR A 261 -19.68 -6.23 -3.94
C THR A 261 -21.11 -6.54 -4.34
N PHE A 262 -21.63 -7.66 -3.84
CA PHE A 262 -23.02 -8.06 -4.07
C PHE A 262 -23.98 -7.31 -3.15
N ARG A 263 -25.27 -7.29 -3.49
CA ARG A 263 -26.33 -6.74 -2.63
C ARG A 263 -26.40 -7.41 -1.25
N SER A 264 -25.97 -8.65 -1.17
CA SER A 264 -25.84 -9.39 0.09
C SER A 264 -24.73 -8.86 1.00
N GLY A 265 -23.88 -7.94 0.53
CA GLY A 265 -22.69 -7.47 1.22
C GLY A 265 -21.47 -8.39 1.05
N LEU A 266 -21.61 -9.55 0.41
CA LEU A 266 -20.47 -10.38 0.04
C LEU A 266 -19.60 -9.59 -0.93
N THR A 267 -18.32 -9.48 -0.61
CA THR A 267 -17.32 -8.72 -1.37
C THR A 267 -16.11 -9.59 -1.63
N TYR A 268 -15.57 -9.53 -2.84
CA TYR A 268 -14.26 -10.07 -3.16
C TYR A 268 -13.46 -9.06 -3.99
N GLU A 269 -12.15 -9.10 -3.82
CA GLU A 269 -11.18 -8.25 -4.50
C GLU A 269 -9.96 -9.09 -4.88
N ILE A 270 -9.44 -8.90 -6.08
CA ILE A 270 -8.24 -9.56 -6.57
C ILE A 270 -7.34 -8.49 -7.18
N ASN A 271 -6.10 -8.42 -6.69
CA ASN A 271 -5.06 -7.58 -7.26
C ASN A 271 -3.91 -8.47 -7.71
N VAL A 272 -3.47 -8.28 -8.94
CA VAL A 272 -2.33 -8.99 -9.52
C VAL A 272 -1.39 -7.96 -10.10
N PHE A 273 -0.09 -8.11 -9.84
CA PHE A 273 0.91 -7.30 -10.50
C PHE A 273 2.19 -8.09 -10.78
N GLN A 274 2.90 -7.65 -11.79
CA GLN A 274 4.16 -8.23 -12.23
C GLN A 274 5.11 -7.11 -12.64
N ASN A 275 6.39 -7.28 -12.29
CA ASN A 275 7.49 -6.43 -12.70
C ASN A 275 8.60 -7.30 -13.26
N TYR A 276 9.09 -6.97 -14.43
CA TYR A 276 10.23 -7.62 -15.08
C TYR A 276 11.15 -6.57 -15.68
N SER A 277 12.45 -6.78 -15.62
CA SER A 277 13.45 -6.00 -16.34
C SER A 277 14.75 -6.78 -16.49
N ASP A 278 15.41 -6.66 -17.63
CA ASP A 278 16.77 -7.17 -17.81
C ASP A 278 17.79 -6.27 -17.10
N ASN A 279 17.43 -5.02 -16.77
CA ASN A 279 18.31 -4.02 -16.17
C ASN A 279 19.69 -3.90 -16.87
N ASN A 280 19.74 -4.14 -18.18
CA ASN A 280 20.96 -4.26 -18.97
C ASN A 280 21.48 -2.91 -19.49
N TYR A 281 21.39 -1.86 -18.65
CA TYR A 281 21.92 -0.53 -18.96
C TYR A 281 23.45 -0.47 -18.87
N TYR A 282 24.02 0.59 -19.45
CA TYR A 282 25.45 0.84 -19.40
C TYR A 282 25.86 1.54 -18.12
N VAL A 283 27.08 1.24 -17.68
CA VAL A 283 27.73 1.89 -16.53
C VAL A 283 29.18 2.22 -16.86
N ASP A 284 29.70 3.27 -16.25
CA ASP A 284 31.09 3.67 -16.34
C ASP A 284 31.84 3.17 -15.11
N THR A 285 32.79 2.24 -15.33
CA THR A 285 33.48 1.57 -14.21
C THR A 285 34.86 1.07 -14.64
N PRO A 286 35.82 0.96 -13.70
CA PRO A 286 37.08 0.25 -13.96
C PRO A 286 36.80 -1.25 -14.16
N VAL A 287 37.45 -1.85 -15.11
CA VAL A 287 37.30 -3.28 -15.41
C VAL A 287 38.52 -4.06 -14.95
N LYS A 288 38.29 -5.21 -14.31
CA LYS A 288 39.35 -6.15 -13.94
C LYS A 288 39.93 -6.80 -15.19
N ASP A 289 41.22 -6.68 -15.37
CA ASP A 289 41.96 -7.37 -16.43
C ASP A 289 42.36 -8.75 -15.92
N PHE A 290 41.90 -9.80 -16.57
CA PHE A 290 42.21 -11.17 -16.17
C PHE A 290 43.63 -11.62 -16.51
N THR A 291 44.30 -10.91 -17.42
CA THR A 291 45.72 -11.19 -17.77
C THR A 291 46.64 -10.75 -16.64
N THR A 292 46.39 -9.56 -16.09
CA THR A 292 47.21 -8.99 -15.02
C THR A 292 46.66 -9.23 -13.63
N GLY A 293 45.36 -9.58 -13.53
CA GLY A 293 44.59 -9.68 -12.27
C GLY A 293 44.26 -8.35 -11.61
N ALA A 294 44.66 -7.23 -12.20
CA ALA A 294 44.56 -5.90 -11.63
C ALA A 294 43.33 -5.13 -12.10
N ILE A 295 42.85 -4.18 -11.27
CA ILE A 295 41.85 -3.18 -11.61
C ILE A 295 42.53 -1.82 -11.70
N ASN A 296 42.64 -1.28 -12.91
CA ASN A 296 43.15 0.07 -13.09
C ASN A 296 42.04 1.10 -12.87
N LYS A 297 42.01 1.69 -11.70
CA LYS A 297 40.95 2.66 -11.32
C LYS A 297 40.95 3.95 -12.14
N LYS A 298 42.05 4.22 -12.90
CA LYS A 298 42.12 5.39 -13.78
C LYS A 298 41.56 5.11 -15.17
N LYS A 299 41.41 3.82 -15.54
CA LYS A 299 40.87 3.38 -16.84
C LYS A 299 39.40 3.04 -16.64
N ILE A 300 38.52 3.98 -16.97
CA ILE A 300 37.08 3.78 -16.95
C ILE A 300 36.62 3.28 -18.31
N GLU A 301 35.78 2.25 -18.31
CA GLU A 301 35.18 1.67 -19.52
C GLU A 301 33.66 1.79 -19.43
N HIS A 302 33.01 2.06 -20.58
CA HIS A 302 31.56 2.08 -20.73
C HIS A 302 31.07 0.68 -21.04
N VAL A 303 30.55 -0.03 -20.06
CA VAL A 303 30.22 -1.46 -20.15
C VAL A 303 28.75 -1.71 -19.81
N LYS A 304 28.20 -2.74 -20.44
CA LYS A 304 26.80 -3.13 -20.28
C LYS A 304 26.64 -4.12 -19.12
N ARG A 305 25.59 -3.95 -18.33
CA ARG A 305 25.17 -4.96 -17.35
C ARG A 305 24.67 -6.20 -18.09
N PHE A 306 24.99 -7.40 -17.58
CA PHE A 306 24.67 -8.68 -18.23
C PHE A 306 24.06 -9.72 -17.27
N HIS A 307 24.04 -9.45 -15.96
CA HIS A 307 23.53 -10.34 -14.93
C HIS A 307 22.80 -9.55 -13.83
N ASP A 308 21.70 -8.85 -14.23
CA ASP A 308 20.92 -8.00 -13.33
C ASP A 308 19.41 -8.13 -13.56
N THR A 309 18.99 -9.26 -14.14
CA THR A 309 17.59 -9.55 -14.41
C THR A 309 16.78 -9.56 -13.12
N TYR A 310 15.63 -8.94 -13.17
CA TYR A 310 14.67 -8.93 -12.09
C TYR A 310 13.30 -9.40 -12.55
N HIS A 311 12.69 -10.29 -11.79
CA HIS A 311 11.30 -10.72 -11.98
C HIS A 311 10.60 -10.80 -10.64
N ASN A 312 9.45 -10.15 -10.56
CA ASN A 312 8.57 -10.16 -9.39
C ASN A 312 7.12 -10.25 -9.81
N GLU A 313 6.36 -11.02 -9.07
CA GLU A 313 4.92 -11.16 -9.25
C GLU A 313 4.22 -11.26 -7.91
N ALA A 314 2.99 -10.75 -7.81
CA ALA A 314 2.17 -10.88 -6.62
C ALA A 314 0.69 -11.00 -6.96
N VAL A 315 0.00 -11.79 -6.14
CA VAL A 315 -1.45 -11.96 -6.16
C VAL A 315 -1.98 -11.67 -4.75
N ILE A 316 -2.94 -10.75 -4.66
CA ILE A 316 -3.62 -10.40 -3.42
C ILE A 316 -5.10 -10.67 -3.62
N GLY A 317 -5.62 -11.68 -2.94
CA GLY A 317 -7.06 -12.00 -2.90
C GLY A 317 -7.66 -11.57 -1.56
N LYS A 318 -8.84 -10.99 -1.58
CA LYS A 318 -9.63 -10.70 -0.37
C LYS A 318 -11.07 -11.13 -0.61
N ILE A 319 -11.69 -11.77 0.39
CA ILE A 319 -13.11 -12.17 0.37
C ILE A 319 -13.72 -11.92 1.75
N GLY A 320 -14.97 -11.49 1.78
CA GLY A 320 -15.65 -11.27 3.04
C GLY A 320 -16.98 -10.55 2.91
N PHE A 321 -17.38 -9.90 3.96
CA PHE A 321 -18.66 -9.21 4.04
C PHE A 321 -18.47 -7.76 4.48
N VAL A 322 -19.27 -6.87 3.89
CA VAL A 322 -19.37 -5.46 4.28
C VAL A 322 -20.81 -5.09 4.61
N ASP A 323 -20.98 -4.03 5.41
CA ASP A 323 -22.28 -3.42 5.76
C ASP A 323 -23.28 -4.41 6.38
N LYS A 324 -22.78 -5.26 7.32
CA LYS A 324 -23.61 -6.18 8.10
C LYS A 324 -23.88 -5.66 9.51
N LYS A 325 -24.99 -6.09 10.11
CA LYS A 325 -25.33 -5.74 11.49
C LYS A 325 -24.23 -6.15 12.48
N TRP A 326 -23.57 -7.28 12.21
CA TRP A 326 -22.52 -7.88 13.05
C TRP A 326 -21.09 -7.44 12.67
N ALA A 327 -20.89 -6.86 11.48
CA ALA A 327 -19.61 -6.31 11.03
C ALA A 327 -19.81 -5.24 9.98
N ASP A 328 -19.23 -4.06 10.15
CA ASP A 328 -19.16 -3.07 9.07
C ASP A 328 -18.21 -3.55 7.97
N ARG A 329 -17.20 -4.34 8.37
CA ARG A 329 -16.27 -5.03 7.48
C ARG A 329 -15.71 -6.27 8.16
N LEU A 330 -15.77 -7.41 7.47
CA LEU A 330 -15.03 -8.63 7.78
C LEU A 330 -14.42 -9.14 6.49
N MET A 331 -13.10 -9.12 6.36
CA MET A 331 -12.38 -9.59 5.19
C MET A 331 -11.31 -10.60 5.57
N PHE A 332 -11.28 -11.71 4.88
CA PHE A 332 -10.16 -12.64 4.86
C PHE A 332 -9.33 -12.34 3.62
N GLY A 333 -8.05 -12.15 3.80
CA GLY A 333 -7.10 -11.86 2.75
C GLY A 333 -6.08 -12.97 2.60
N PHE A 334 -5.55 -13.12 1.41
CA PHE A 334 -4.42 -13.98 1.09
C PHE A 334 -3.52 -13.27 0.11
N THR A 335 -2.24 -13.12 0.45
CA THR A 335 -1.23 -12.56 -0.44
C THR A 335 -0.18 -13.62 -0.72
N TYR A 336 0.12 -13.81 -1.99
CA TYR A 336 1.27 -14.56 -2.49
C TYR A 336 2.15 -13.62 -3.29
N SER A 337 3.46 -13.67 -3.09
CA SER A 337 4.42 -12.98 -3.95
C SER A 337 5.66 -13.83 -4.17
N HIS A 338 6.24 -13.70 -5.35
CA HIS A 338 7.48 -14.37 -5.75
C HIS A 338 8.46 -13.35 -6.32
N MET A 339 9.75 -13.62 -6.16
CA MET A 339 10.82 -12.79 -6.68
C MET A 339 12.02 -13.66 -7.12
N TYR A 340 12.59 -13.30 -8.24
CA TYR A 340 13.91 -13.70 -8.70
C TYR A 340 14.74 -12.47 -9.04
N LYS A 341 16.00 -12.45 -8.64
CA LYS A 341 16.91 -11.33 -8.87
C LYS A 341 18.33 -11.85 -9.11
N ASP A 342 18.88 -11.57 -10.27
CA ASP A 342 20.31 -11.66 -10.51
C ASP A 342 21.05 -10.55 -9.76
N ILE A 343 22.25 -10.81 -9.30
CA ILE A 343 23.06 -9.86 -8.53
C ILE A 343 24.33 -9.59 -9.30
N GLN A 344 24.34 -8.49 -10.05
CA GLN A 344 25.49 -8.12 -10.92
C GLN A 344 26.66 -7.55 -10.14
N THR A 345 26.42 -6.81 -9.04
CA THR A 345 27.48 -6.08 -8.34
C THR A 345 27.44 -6.29 -6.84
N GLY A 346 28.60 -6.21 -6.20
CA GLY A 346 28.76 -6.07 -4.76
C GLY A 346 28.51 -4.62 -4.28
N VAL A 347 29.04 -4.31 -3.10
CA VAL A 347 28.98 -2.95 -2.51
C VAL A 347 29.76 -1.95 -3.38
N ARG A 348 30.86 -2.40 -4.00
CA ARG A 348 31.66 -1.61 -4.93
C ARG A 348 31.33 -2.00 -6.35
N GLN A 349 31.14 -1.02 -7.23
CA GLN A 349 30.73 -1.23 -8.60
C GLN A 349 31.77 -1.99 -9.44
N GLU A 350 33.06 -1.85 -9.14
CA GLU A 350 34.12 -2.60 -9.82
C GLU A 350 34.11 -4.10 -9.53
N VAL A 351 33.37 -4.54 -8.47
CA VAL A 351 33.18 -5.96 -8.14
C VAL A 351 31.94 -6.48 -8.83
N VAL A 352 32.12 -7.32 -9.82
CA VAL A 352 31.04 -7.86 -10.66
C VAL A 352 30.87 -9.36 -10.43
N PHE A 353 29.63 -9.81 -10.49
CA PHE A 353 29.22 -11.19 -10.39
C PHE A 353 28.47 -11.61 -11.67
N GLY A 354 28.59 -12.87 -12.07
CA GLY A 354 27.88 -13.42 -13.21
C GLY A 354 27.08 -14.69 -12.91
N GLY A 355 27.18 -15.22 -11.68
CA GLY A 355 26.45 -16.41 -11.26
C GLY A 355 25.71 -16.27 -9.95
N LYS A 356 25.78 -15.12 -9.32
CA LYS A 356 25.13 -14.86 -8.03
C LYS A 356 23.69 -14.39 -8.22
N TYR A 357 22.76 -15.02 -7.49
CA TYR A 357 21.34 -14.63 -7.55
C TYR A 357 20.61 -14.82 -6.23
N ARG A 358 19.43 -14.24 -6.15
CA ARG A 358 18.49 -14.37 -5.03
C ARG A 358 17.11 -14.72 -5.55
N LYS A 359 16.42 -15.62 -4.87
CA LYS A 359 15.00 -15.92 -5.10
C LYS A 359 14.25 -16.02 -3.79
N GLY A 360 12.95 -15.78 -3.83
CA GLY A 360 12.14 -15.87 -2.63
C GLY A 360 10.66 -15.78 -2.92
N TYR A 361 9.87 -16.17 -1.92
CA TYR A 361 8.42 -16.02 -1.96
C TYR A 361 7.89 -15.59 -0.58
N SER A 362 6.72 -14.99 -0.58
CA SER A 362 5.97 -14.69 0.65
C SER A 362 4.55 -15.21 0.52
N ILE A 363 4.02 -15.74 1.62
CA ILE A 363 2.62 -16.15 1.78
C ILE A 363 2.08 -15.45 3.02
N MET A 364 0.97 -14.70 2.86
CA MET A 364 0.41 -13.90 3.94
C MET A 364 -1.12 -14.00 3.97
N PRO A 365 -1.70 -14.96 4.71
CA PRO A 365 -3.11 -14.88 5.12
C PRO A 365 -3.31 -13.71 6.09
N SER A 366 -4.46 -13.06 6.00
CA SER A 366 -4.81 -11.90 6.81
C SER A 366 -6.30 -11.86 7.16
N LEU A 367 -6.62 -11.16 8.24
CA LEU A 367 -7.97 -10.89 8.74
C LEU A 367 -8.10 -9.40 9.02
N ASP A 368 -9.21 -8.79 8.58
CA ASP A 368 -9.60 -7.41 8.89
C ASP A 368 -11.07 -7.41 9.33
N TYR A 369 -11.31 -7.18 10.62
CA TYR A 369 -12.64 -7.03 11.21
C TYR A 369 -12.82 -5.63 11.77
N ARG A 370 -13.96 -5.03 11.45
CA ARG A 370 -14.31 -3.69 11.92
C ARG A 370 -15.79 -3.63 12.24
N LYS A 371 -16.10 -3.02 13.39
CA LYS A 371 -17.48 -2.81 13.83
C LYS A 371 -17.58 -1.51 14.61
N ARG A 372 -18.45 -0.61 14.15
CA ARG A 372 -18.87 0.57 14.88
C ARG A 372 -20.02 0.22 15.81
N ASP A 373 -20.12 0.93 16.93
CA ASP A 373 -21.16 0.72 17.95
C ASP A 373 -21.23 -0.77 18.38
N PHE A 374 -20.06 -1.36 18.66
CA PHE A 374 -19.91 -2.77 19.03
C PHE A 374 -20.46 -2.99 20.45
N PHE A 375 -21.56 -3.73 20.60
CA PHE A 375 -22.36 -3.95 21.80
C PHE A 375 -22.97 -2.69 22.42
N VAL A 376 -22.22 -1.58 22.51
CA VAL A 376 -22.69 -0.30 23.06
C VAL A 376 -22.43 0.82 22.08
N ARG A 377 -23.34 1.82 22.07
CA ARG A 377 -23.19 2.98 21.20
C ARG A 377 -21.93 3.78 21.56
N GLY A 378 -21.15 4.14 20.56
CA GLY A 378 -19.90 4.88 20.70
C GLY A 378 -18.67 3.98 20.85
N LEU A 379 -18.80 2.65 21.01
CA LEU A 379 -17.66 1.72 21.04
C LEU A 379 -17.39 1.18 19.63
N ASP A 380 -16.29 1.58 19.05
CA ASP A 380 -15.81 1.08 17.76
C ASP A 380 -14.64 0.11 17.98
N VAL A 381 -14.67 -1.02 17.31
CA VAL A 381 -13.62 -2.06 17.42
C VAL A 381 -13.03 -2.36 16.04
N VAL A 382 -11.72 -2.41 15.99
CA VAL A 382 -10.93 -2.85 14.84
C VAL A 382 -10.00 -3.96 15.29
N LEU A 383 -10.07 -5.12 14.63
CA LEU A 383 -9.18 -6.24 14.82
C LEU A 383 -8.53 -6.58 13.49
N THR A 384 -7.20 -6.57 13.46
CA THR A 384 -6.44 -7.06 12.30
C THR A 384 -5.47 -8.13 12.73
N ALA A 385 -5.27 -9.14 11.89
CA ALA A 385 -4.27 -10.16 12.08
C ALA A 385 -3.68 -10.58 10.75
N ASN A 386 -2.39 -10.90 10.72
CA ASN A 386 -1.75 -11.55 9.60
C ASN A 386 -0.64 -12.50 10.05
N TYR A 387 -0.37 -13.48 9.21
CA TYR A 387 0.77 -14.36 9.34
C TYR A 387 1.60 -14.26 8.07
N ASN A 388 2.86 -13.87 8.19
CA ASN A 388 3.80 -13.78 7.08
C ASN A 388 4.78 -14.94 7.12
N LYS A 389 4.68 -15.86 6.17
CA LYS A 389 5.72 -16.81 5.86
C LYS A 389 6.51 -16.31 4.66
N ASN A 390 7.77 -16.02 4.87
CA ASN A 390 8.65 -15.48 3.85
C ASN A 390 9.91 -16.34 3.77
N MET A 391 10.21 -16.83 2.58
CA MET A 391 11.43 -17.58 2.28
C MET A 391 12.32 -16.75 1.36
N THR A 392 13.60 -16.70 1.66
CA THR A 392 14.62 -16.12 0.78
C THR A 392 15.79 -17.10 0.65
N ASN A 393 16.20 -17.34 -0.58
CA ASN A 393 17.38 -18.15 -0.89
C ASN A 393 18.42 -17.26 -1.59
N ASN A 394 19.62 -17.18 -0.99
CA ASN A 394 20.78 -16.51 -1.57
C ASN A 394 21.73 -17.56 -2.10
N VAL A 395 22.09 -17.44 -3.37
CA VAL A 395 22.92 -18.41 -4.08
C VAL A 395 24.16 -17.74 -4.66
N ASP A 396 25.32 -18.30 -4.34
CA ASP A 396 26.63 -17.92 -4.85
C ASP A 396 27.46 -19.20 -4.96
N THR A 397 27.25 -19.94 -6.05
CA THR A 397 27.86 -21.28 -6.27
C THR A 397 28.64 -21.35 -7.56
N SER A 398 28.88 -20.22 -8.23
CA SER A 398 29.61 -20.17 -9.48
C SER A 398 31.03 -20.72 -9.30
N SER A 399 31.48 -21.54 -10.23
CA SER A 399 32.87 -21.98 -10.34
C SER A 399 33.74 -21.02 -11.15
N TYR A 400 33.20 -19.91 -11.59
CA TYR A 400 33.87 -18.88 -12.39
C TYR A 400 33.71 -17.51 -11.73
N GLU A 401 34.75 -16.67 -11.82
CA GLU A 401 34.61 -15.23 -11.62
C GLU A 401 34.45 -14.54 -12.98
N TYR A 402 33.80 -13.39 -12.96
CA TYR A 402 33.49 -12.59 -14.14
C TYR A 402 34.12 -11.20 -14.04
N ASN A 403 34.38 -10.59 -15.19
CA ASN A 403 34.64 -9.17 -15.26
C ASN A 403 33.51 -8.44 -16.00
N TRP A 404 33.55 -7.10 -16.02
CA TRP A 404 32.53 -6.29 -16.66
C TRP A 404 32.38 -6.46 -18.18
N ARG A 405 33.34 -7.07 -18.85
CA ARG A 405 33.24 -7.42 -20.28
C ARG A 405 32.53 -8.76 -20.51
N GLY A 406 32.10 -9.43 -19.43
CA GLY A 406 31.52 -10.77 -19.48
C GLY A 406 32.56 -11.87 -19.68
N GLU A 407 33.85 -11.54 -19.64
CA GLU A 407 34.91 -12.54 -19.63
C GLU A 407 34.88 -13.31 -18.33
N MET A 408 35.18 -14.59 -18.37
CA MET A 408 35.18 -15.48 -17.19
C MET A 408 36.49 -16.25 -17.07
N ARG A 409 36.86 -16.57 -15.83
CA ARG A 409 37.95 -17.50 -15.54
C ARG A 409 37.58 -18.42 -14.37
N PRO A 410 38.11 -19.64 -14.33
CA PRO A 410 37.85 -20.57 -13.24
C PRO A 410 38.32 -20.02 -11.89
N LEU A 411 37.50 -20.21 -10.85
CA LEU A 411 37.90 -20.00 -9.48
C LEU A 411 38.56 -21.24 -8.89
N ARG A 412 39.48 -21.08 -7.95
CA ARG A 412 40.07 -22.18 -7.19
C ARG A 412 39.07 -22.88 -6.29
N MET A 413 38.15 -22.10 -5.72
CA MET A 413 37.02 -22.58 -4.92
C MET A 413 35.75 -21.89 -5.46
N PRO A 414 34.61 -22.60 -5.52
CA PRO A 414 33.35 -22.01 -5.95
C PRO A 414 32.91 -20.84 -5.06
N GLY A 415 32.08 -19.95 -5.63
CA GLY A 415 31.55 -18.75 -4.98
C GLY A 415 32.33 -17.49 -5.36
N GLU A 416 31.67 -16.55 -6.03
CA GLU A 416 32.28 -15.30 -6.50
C GLU A 416 32.58 -14.32 -5.36
N GLN A 417 31.79 -14.34 -4.29
CA GLN A 417 32.02 -13.60 -3.06
C GLN A 417 32.16 -14.54 -1.85
N SER A 418 31.29 -15.53 -1.77
CA SER A 418 31.31 -16.54 -0.71
C SER A 418 30.52 -17.76 -1.17
N TYR A 419 31.12 -18.95 -1.11
CA TYR A 419 30.44 -20.19 -1.49
C TYR A 419 29.23 -20.42 -0.58
N GLN A 420 28.03 -20.18 -1.10
CA GLN A 420 26.81 -20.29 -0.30
C GLN A 420 25.58 -20.64 -1.15
N ASN A 421 24.70 -21.40 -0.56
CA ASN A 421 23.33 -21.59 -0.98
C ASN A 421 22.49 -21.61 0.33
N THR A 422 22.15 -20.41 0.81
CA THR A 422 21.54 -20.23 2.12
C THR A 422 20.06 -19.89 2.00
N ARG A 423 19.23 -20.72 2.59
CA ARG A 423 17.80 -20.51 2.75
C ARG A 423 17.51 -19.86 4.09
N SER A 424 16.76 -18.78 4.08
CA SER A 424 16.21 -18.11 5.28
C SER A 424 14.69 -18.22 5.27
N ASP A 425 14.12 -18.89 6.27
CA ASP A 425 12.68 -18.97 6.48
C ASP A 425 12.31 -18.01 7.63
N ASN A 426 11.47 -17.02 7.30
CA ASN A 426 10.96 -16.05 8.26
C ASN A 426 9.46 -16.31 8.49
N ASN A 427 9.07 -16.43 9.74
CA ASN A 427 7.69 -16.57 10.16
C ASN A 427 7.35 -15.40 11.08
N ASN A 428 6.30 -14.66 10.78
CA ASN A 428 5.91 -13.48 11.53
C ASN A 428 4.39 -13.43 11.74
N TRP A 429 3.96 -13.44 12.99
CA TRP A 429 2.59 -13.22 13.42
C TRP A 429 2.41 -11.76 13.83
N ASN A 430 1.41 -11.10 13.29
CA ASN A 430 0.99 -9.77 13.72
C ASN A 430 -0.48 -9.80 14.09
N GLY A 431 -0.83 -9.19 15.21
CA GLY A 431 -2.20 -8.97 15.64
C GLY A 431 -2.36 -7.58 16.21
N THR A 432 -3.44 -6.88 15.86
CA THR A 432 -3.76 -5.57 16.40
C THR A 432 -5.22 -5.51 16.78
N LEU A 433 -5.49 -5.14 18.04
CA LEU A 433 -6.83 -4.81 18.53
C LEU A 433 -6.86 -3.33 18.89
N THR A 434 -7.80 -2.59 18.32
CA THR A 434 -8.06 -1.20 18.67
C THR A 434 -9.52 -1.05 19.08
N ALA A 435 -9.76 -0.46 20.24
CA ALA A 435 -11.09 -0.11 20.72
C ALA A 435 -11.15 1.41 20.98
N ASN A 436 -12.09 2.08 20.35
CA ASN A 436 -12.35 3.51 20.53
C ASN A 436 -13.71 3.67 21.20
N TYR A 437 -13.76 4.31 22.35
CA TYR A 437 -15.00 4.60 23.04
C TYR A 437 -15.26 6.10 23.10
N ARG A 438 -16.34 6.52 22.44
CA ARG A 438 -16.77 7.92 22.36
C ARG A 438 -17.86 8.19 23.36
N ILE A 439 -17.67 9.21 24.19
CA ILE A 439 -18.68 9.69 25.14
C ILE A 439 -19.06 11.11 24.73
N GLY A 440 -20.29 11.26 24.25
CA GLY A 440 -20.75 12.51 23.65
C GLY A 440 -19.97 12.87 22.39
N LYS A 441 -19.75 14.18 22.20
CA LYS A 441 -19.01 14.71 21.04
C LYS A 441 -17.55 15.07 21.35
N ALA A 442 -17.24 15.24 22.64
CA ALA A 442 -15.98 15.83 23.08
C ALA A 442 -14.94 14.79 23.53
N HIS A 443 -15.36 13.65 24.02
CA HIS A 443 -14.47 12.70 24.69
C HIS A 443 -14.30 11.43 23.89
N THR A 444 -13.04 11.00 23.68
CA THR A 444 -12.70 9.73 23.06
C THR A 444 -11.62 9.03 23.87
N PHE A 445 -11.86 7.78 24.26
CA PHE A 445 -10.88 6.88 24.84
C PHE A 445 -10.45 5.88 23.78
N THR A 446 -9.17 5.68 23.62
CA THR A 446 -8.62 4.68 22.69
C THR A 446 -7.76 3.71 23.47
N PHE A 447 -8.08 2.43 23.37
CA PHE A 447 -7.20 1.32 23.75
C PHE A 447 -6.67 0.65 22.50
N ASN A 448 -5.37 0.36 22.49
CA ASN A 448 -4.74 -0.40 21.43
C ASN A 448 -3.81 -1.45 22.03
N HIS A 449 -3.83 -2.66 21.45
CA HIS A 449 -2.89 -3.72 21.77
C HIS A 449 -2.35 -4.37 20.51
N VAL A 450 -1.01 -4.49 20.42
CA VAL A 450 -0.32 -5.12 19.30
C VAL A 450 0.55 -6.26 19.80
N ILE A 451 0.43 -7.38 19.11
CA ILE A 451 1.27 -8.55 19.28
C ILE A 451 2.05 -8.75 17.98
N ASN A 452 3.37 -8.89 18.09
CA ASN A 452 4.22 -9.32 17.00
C ASN A 452 5.10 -10.47 17.48
N ALA A 453 5.14 -11.57 16.73
CA ALA A 453 6.00 -12.71 17.03
C ALA A 453 6.72 -13.13 15.75
N PHE A 454 8.03 -12.90 15.72
CA PHE A 454 8.92 -13.17 14.59
C PHE A 454 9.88 -14.30 14.94
N ARG A 455 10.07 -15.23 13.98
CA ARG A 455 11.10 -16.27 14.04
C ARG A 455 11.77 -16.41 12.68
N ARG A 456 13.10 -16.41 12.68
CA ARG A 456 13.93 -16.70 11.50
C ARG A 456 14.76 -17.95 11.75
N SER A 457 14.71 -18.87 10.80
CA SER A 457 15.60 -20.02 10.69
C SER A 457 16.44 -19.88 9.43
N ASN A 458 17.72 -20.13 9.51
CA ASN A 458 18.61 -20.20 8.35
C ASN A 458 19.05 -21.66 8.16
N GLN A 459 19.25 -22.04 6.92
CA GLN A 459 19.73 -23.38 6.54
C GLN A 459 20.70 -23.25 5.39
N SER A 460 21.86 -23.90 5.46
CA SER A 460 22.74 -24.14 4.32
C SER A 460 22.19 -25.31 3.50
N LEU A 461 22.13 -25.13 2.18
CA LEU A 461 21.74 -26.21 1.25
C LEU A 461 22.96 -26.87 0.58
N LEU A 462 24.19 -26.51 0.99
CA LEU A 462 25.44 -27.03 0.45
C LEU A 462 26.17 -27.94 1.43
N ASN A 463 26.20 -27.54 2.69
CA ASN A 463 26.97 -28.20 3.75
C ASN A 463 26.11 -28.33 5.01
N GLU A 464 26.65 -28.98 6.05
CA GLU A 464 26.04 -28.95 7.37
C GLU A 464 25.84 -27.51 7.85
N ASP A 465 24.74 -27.28 8.54
CA ASP A 465 24.44 -25.95 9.09
C ASP A 465 25.50 -25.60 10.16
N SER A 466 25.98 -24.35 10.12
CA SER A 466 26.77 -23.83 11.24
C SER A 466 25.93 -23.79 12.51
N GLU A 467 26.56 -23.88 13.69
CA GLU A 467 25.89 -23.77 14.98
C GLU A 467 25.05 -22.51 15.09
N ALA A 468 25.50 -21.39 14.49
CA ALA A 468 24.74 -20.15 14.41
C ALA A 468 23.41 -20.30 13.63
N ASN A 469 23.39 -21.13 12.57
CA ASN A 469 22.19 -21.40 11.80
C ASN A 469 21.21 -22.34 12.51
N ALA A 470 21.74 -23.27 13.33
CA ALA A 470 20.92 -24.19 14.14
C ALA A 470 20.08 -23.46 15.20
N ILE A 471 20.50 -22.25 15.63
CA ILE A 471 19.80 -21.44 16.63
C ILE A 471 18.92 -20.39 15.94
N PRO A 472 17.58 -20.52 16.00
CA PRO A 472 16.69 -19.53 15.39
C PRO A 472 16.77 -18.18 16.09
N LYS A 473 16.59 -17.11 15.32
CA LYS A 473 16.39 -15.74 15.83
C LYS A 473 14.90 -15.53 16.10
N GLU A 474 14.56 -15.17 17.32
CA GLU A 474 13.18 -14.91 17.74
C GLU A 474 13.03 -13.50 18.30
N THR A 475 11.89 -12.89 18.01
CA THR A 475 11.49 -11.62 18.65
C THR A 475 9.99 -11.70 18.94
N ARG A 476 9.58 -11.39 20.15
CA ARG A 476 8.18 -11.24 20.53
C ARG A 476 7.99 -9.85 21.12
N LYS A 477 7.02 -9.12 20.60
CA LYS A 477 6.69 -7.75 21.05
C LYS A 477 5.23 -7.71 21.47
N ASN A 478 4.97 -7.08 22.61
CA ASN A 478 3.64 -6.70 23.06
C ASN A 478 3.66 -5.19 23.32
N ILE A 479 2.77 -4.45 22.67
CA ILE A 479 2.66 -3.00 22.81
C ILE A 479 1.21 -2.70 23.18
N SER A 480 1.00 -2.15 24.37
CA SER A 480 -0.32 -1.68 24.83
C SER A 480 -0.31 -0.16 24.91
N GLY A 481 -1.32 0.48 24.34
CA GLY A 481 -1.48 1.92 24.37
C GLY A 481 -2.86 2.31 24.88
N LEU A 482 -2.91 3.38 25.65
CA LEU A 482 -4.13 4.04 26.06
C LEU A 482 -4.04 5.52 25.76
N SER A 483 -5.06 6.09 25.14
CA SER A 483 -5.15 7.54 24.96
C SER A 483 -6.51 8.08 25.33
N TYR A 484 -6.51 9.33 25.76
CA TYR A 484 -7.71 10.14 25.96
C TYR A 484 -7.60 11.38 25.11
N ARG A 485 -8.62 11.64 24.31
CA ARG A 485 -8.74 12.83 23.49
C ARG A 485 -9.93 13.66 23.91
N LEU A 486 -9.70 14.97 24.02
CA LEU A 486 -10.69 15.97 24.33
C LEU A 486 -10.82 16.97 23.18
N MET A 487 -12.04 17.13 22.67
CA MET A 487 -12.40 18.10 21.63
C MET A 487 -13.66 18.88 22.08
N PRO A 488 -13.50 19.84 23.00
CA PRO A 488 -14.65 20.57 23.53
C PRO A 488 -15.34 21.44 22.47
N THR A 489 -14.59 21.91 21.50
CA THR A 489 -15.05 22.67 20.33
C THR A 489 -14.32 22.23 19.07
N GLU A 490 -14.75 22.70 17.90
CA GLU A 490 -14.06 22.43 16.62
C GLU A 490 -12.67 23.06 16.54
N HIS A 491 -12.34 23.99 17.42
CA HIS A 491 -11.04 24.68 17.46
C HIS A 491 -9.98 23.94 18.27
N TRP A 492 -10.36 23.12 19.24
CA TRP A 492 -9.45 22.45 20.15
C TRP A 492 -9.40 20.95 19.92
N ASN A 493 -8.22 20.42 19.79
CA ASN A 493 -7.96 18.98 19.83
C ASN A 493 -6.77 18.73 20.76
N LEU A 494 -7.07 18.16 21.93
CA LEU A 494 -6.07 17.81 22.94
C LEU A 494 -6.07 16.29 23.13
N SER A 495 -4.93 15.66 23.12
CA SER A 495 -4.75 14.23 23.35
C SER A 495 -3.64 13.99 24.36
N VAL A 496 -3.89 13.10 25.33
CA VAL A 496 -2.86 12.55 26.22
C VAL A 496 -2.82 11.04 26.05
N PHE A 497 -1.64 10.45 26.12
CA PHE A 497 -1.48 9.03 25.87
C PHE A 497 -0.33 8.42 26.66
N GLY A 498 -0.47 7.12 26.93
CA GLY A 498 0.57 6.26 27.47
C GLY A 498 0.71 4.99 26.65
N LYS A 499 1.94 4.48 26.53
CA LYS A 499 2.26 3.21 25.89
C LYS A 499 3.15 2.38 26.79
N TYR A 500 2.83 1.10 26.91
CA TYR A 500 3.68 0.09 27.52
C TYR A 500 4.22 -0.84 26.44
N TYR A 501 5.50 -1.03 26.43
CA TYR A 501 6.23 -1.83 25.48
C TYR A 501 6.96 -2.95 26.21
N ASN A 502 6.80 -4.18 25.73
CA ASN A 502 7.58 -5.32 26.17
C ASN A 502 8.12 -6.08 24.96
N GLN A 503 9.40 -6.37 24.97
CA GLN A 503 10.06 -7.14 23.92
C GLN A 503 10.93 -8.24 24.51
N PHE A 504 10.74 -9.44 23.99
CA PHE A 504 11.62 -10.59 24.17
C PHE A 504 12.40 -10.84 22.88
N ILE A 505 13.71 -11.08 23.01
CA ILE A 505 14.61 -11.39 21.90
C ILE A 505 15.39 -12.64 22.28
N ALA A 506 15.53 -13.57 21.33
CA ALA A 506 16.41 -14.73 21.45
C ALA A 506 17.17 -14.96 20.15
N GLY A 507 18.40 -15.47 20.25
CA GLY A 507 19.22 -15.76 19.08
C GLY A 507 20.60 -16.27 19.42
N PRO A 508 21.40 -16.60 18.39
CA PRO A 508 22.78 -17.04 18.57
C PRO A 508 23.67 -15.86 18.97
N VAL A 509 24.55 -16.09 19.93
CA VAL A 509 25.64 -15.19 20.32
C VAL A 509 26.91 -16.02 20.37
N ALA A 510 27.98 -15.53 19.72
CA ALA A 510 29.28 -16.17 19.77
C ALA A 510 29.83 -16.13 21.20
N THR A 511 30.34 -17.22 21.69
CA THR A 511 30.92 -17.35 23.02
C THR A 511 32.41 -17.07 23.04
N SER A 512 33.08 -17.22 21.88
CA SER A 512 34.51 -16.96 21.73
C SER A 512 34.79 -16.29 20.38
N SER A 513 36.01 -15.81 20.20
CA SER A 513 36.51 -15.33 18.90
C SER A 513 36.86 -16.49 17.95
N ALA A 514 36.86 -17.73 18.42
CA ALA A 514 36.96 -18.91 17.58
C ALA A 514 35.68 -19.10 16.77
N GLN A 515 35.80 -19.46 15.50
CA GLN A 515 34.65 -19.74 14.64
C GLN A 515 33.87 -20.93 15.20
N ASP A 516 32.53 -20.81 15.13
CA ASP A 516 31.54 -21.88 15.33
C ASP A 516 31.17 -22.28 16.77
N ASP A 517 31.47 -21.46 17.77
CA ASP A 517 30.95 -21.68 19.13
C ASP A 517 29.86 -20.65 19.46
N TYR A 518 28.60 -21.08 19.37
CA TYR A 518 27.43 -20.23 19.57
C TYR A 518 26.49 -20.80 20.63
N ILE A 519 25.95 -19.92 21.46
CA ILE A 519 24.89 -20.26 22.42
C ILE A 519 23.62 -19.49 22.13
N ARG A 520 22.49 -20.07 22.51
CA ARG A 520 21.21 -19.36 22.50
C ARG A 520 21.13 -18.41 23.67
N THR A 521 21.12 -17.13 23.42
CA THR A 521 20.95 -16.07 24.44
C THR A 521 19.57 -15.46 24.34
N THR A 522 19.02 -15.04 25.49
CA THR A 522 17.72 -14.39 25.59
C THR A 522 17.86 -13.05 26.29
N ASN A 523 17.07 -12.07 25.83
CA ASN A 523 16.97 -10.76 26.47
C ASN A 523 15.51 -10.29 26.48
N SER A 524 15.11 -9.62 27.57
CA SER A 524 13.79 -9.01 27.71
C SER A 524 13.92 -7.55 28.09
N VAL A 525 13.21 -6.69 27.36
CA VAL A 525 13.20 -5.25 27.59
C VAL A 525 11.76 -4.80 27.76
N SER A 526 11.51 -4.00 28.80
CA SER A 526 10.24 -3.32 29.00
C SER A 526 10.48 -1.81 29.09
N ALA A 527 9.58 -1.06 28.48
CA ALA A 527 9.62 0.40 28.51
C ALA A 527 8.21 0.98 28.59
N MET A 528 8.10 2.16 29.20
CA MET A 528 6.88 2.94 29.26
C MET A 528 7.13 4.31 28.65
N GLY A 529 6.22 4.77 27.80
CA GLY A 529 6.23 6.09 27.20
C GLY A 529 4.90 6.78 27.42
N TYR A 530 4.94 8.08 27.62
CA TYR A 530 3.75 8.92 27.72
C TYR A 530 3.98 10.24 27.00
N GLY A 531 2.88 10.88 26.59
CA GLY A 531 2.96 12.14 25.87
C GLY A 531 1.62 12.84 25.79
N ALA A 532 1.68 14.06 25.31
CA ALA A 532 0.53 14.88 25.01
C ALA A 532 0.70 15.55 23.65
N ALA A 533 -0.40 15.73 22.94
CA ALA A 533 -0.45 16.46 21.68
C ALA A 533 -1.65 17.39 21.72
N GLY A 534 -1.50 18.61 21.20
CA GLY A 534 -2.59 19.58 21.14
C GLY A 534 -2.52 20.38 19.84
N THR A 535 -3.70 20.70 19.31
CA THR A 535 -3.85 21.56 18.14
C THR A 535 -4.96 22.56 18.39
N TYR A 536 -4.72 23.80 18.05
CA TYR A 536 -5.70 24.87 18.00
C TYR A 536 -5.88 25.31 16.55
N PHE A 537 -7.11 25.23 16.05
CA PHE A 537 -7.46 25.64 14.68
C PHE A 537 -7.95 27.08 14.70
N ILE A 538 -7.22 27.95 14.02
CA ILE A 538 -7.63 29.32 13.77
C ILE A 538 -8.53 29.29 12.54
N LEU A 539 -9.82 29.51 12.70
CA LEU A 539 -10.72 29.70 11.56
C LEU A 539 -10.37 31.05 10.89
N LYS A 540 -10.18 30.99 9.58
CA LYS A 540 -10.12 32.18 8.73
C LYS A 540 -11.51 32.53 8.24
#